data_a2a944ac69fad5c48321c69a374d73d3
#
_entry.id   a2a944ac69fad5c48321c69a374d73d3
#
_cell.length_a   1.000
_cell.length_b   1.000
_cell.length_c   1.000
_cell.angle_alpha   90.00
_cell.angle_beta   90.00
_cell.angle_gamma   90.00
#
_symmetry.space_group_name_H-M   'P 1'
#
loop_
_entity.id
_entity.type
_entity.pdbx_description
1 polymer ?
#
loop_
_entity_poly.entity_id
_entity_poly.type
_entity_poly.pdbx_seq_one_letter_code
_entity_poly.pdbx_strand_id
1 'polypeptide(L)' 'MNQTTIGSYIAQKRRAQNLTQEHLAQQLGVSAAAVSKWETGVSHS' A
#
# COMPACT_ATOMS: atom_id res chain seq x y z
N MET A 1 -12.42 -9.48 8.20
CA MET A 1 -11.66 -8.68 7.45
C MET A 1 -10.28 -9.10 7.44
N ASN A 2 -9.61 -9.04 6.39
CA ASN A 2 -8.30 -9.52 6.37
C ASN A 2 -7.39 -8.49 5.79
N GLN A 3 -6.12 -8.77 5.80
CA GLN A 3 -5.16 -7.81 5.36
C GLN A 3 -5.26 -7.50 3.90
N THR A 4 -5.72 -8.44 3.13
CA THR A 4 -5.90 -8.22 1.71
C THR A 4 -6.89 -7.10 1.47
N THR A 5 -7.93 -7.04 2.29
CA THR A 5 -8.90 -5.98 2.17
C THR A 5 -8.28 -4.62 2.46
N ILE A 6 -7.43 -4.56 3.48
CA ILE A 6 -6.76 -3.32 3.82
C ILE A 6 -5.81 -2.93 2.70
N GLY A 7 -5.07 -3.90 2.17
CA GLY A 7 -4.16 -3.62 1.08
C GLY A 7 -4.87 -3.12 -0.15
N SER A 8 -6.02 -3.69 -0.46
CA SER A 8 -6.80 -3.23 -1.60
C SER A 8 -7.27 -1.80 -1.40
N TYR A 9 -7.66 -1.47 -0.19
CA TYR A 9 -8.09 -0.11 0.10
C TYR A 9 -6.95 0.88 -0.12
N ILE A 10 -5.77 0.54 0.37
CA ILE A 10 -4.61 1.41 0.22
C ILE A 10 -4.28 1.58 -1.26
N ALA A 11 -4.30 0.50 -2.02
CA ALA A 11 -4.00 0.57 -3.43
C ALA A 11 -5.04 1.41 -4.17
N GLN A 12 -6.29 1.29 -3.81
CA GLN A 12 -7.31 2.08 -4.43
C GLN A 12 -7.12 3.56 -4.17
N LYS A 13 -6.83 3.91 -2.93
CA LYS A 13 -6.62 5.31 -2.59
C LYS A 13 -5.42 5.87 -3.33
N ARG A 14 -4.37 5.08 -3.43
CA ARG A 14 -3.17 5.51 -4.12
C ARG A 14 -3.47 5.79 -5.59
N ARG A 15 -4.16 4.85 -6.23
CA ARG A 15 -4.46 5.01 -7.65
C ARG A 15 -5.41 6.15 -7.92
N ALA A 16 -6.35 6.35 -7.01
CA ALA A 16 -7.30 7.45 -7.18
C ALA A 16 -6.60 8.80 -7.18
N GLN A 17 -5.43 8.87 -6.54
CA GLN A 17 -4.68 10.10 -6.52
C GLN A 17 -3.55 10.10 -7.53
N ASN A 18 -3.47 9.07 -8.37
CA ASN A 18 -2.43 8.95 -9.36
C ASN A 18 -1.04 8.94 -8.75
N LEU A 19 -0.90 8.27 -7.62
CA LEU A 19 0.37 8.19 -6.95
C LEU A 19 1.02 6.86 -7.22
N THR A 20 2.35 6.85 -7.28
CA THR A 20 3.08 5.59 -7.29
C THR A 20 3.25 5.13 -5.86
N GLN A 21 3.69 3.90 -5.70
CA GLN A 21 3.97 3.39 -4.35
C GLN A 21 5.04 4.23 -3.69
N GLU A 22 6.03 4.66 -4.45
CA GLU A 22 7.07 5.50 -3.90
C GLU A 22 6.53 6.85 -3.42
N HIS A 23 5.66 7.45 -4.20
CA HIS A 23 5.09 8.72 -3.79
C HIS A 23 4.29 8.57 -2.51
N LEU A 24 3.46 7.53 -2.43
CA LEU A 24 2.70 7.32 -1.22
C LEU A 24 3.61 7.07 -0.03
N ALA A 25 4.66 6.29 -0.24
CA ALA A 25 5.59 6.00 0.83
C ALA A 25 6.22 7.28 1.35
N GLN A 26 6.59 8.18 0.45
CA GLN A 26 7.17 9.43 0.87
C GLN A 26 6.19 10.25 1.70
N GLN A 27 4.95 10.27 1.30
CA GLN A 27 3.95 11.02 2.04
C GLN A 27 3.73 10.45 3.43
N LEU A 28 3.87 9.14 3.57
CA LEU A 28 3.64 8.51 4.85
C LEU A 28 4.89 8.39 5.69
N GLY A 29 6.03 8.68 5.12
CA GLY A 29 7.27 8.56 5.88
C GLY A 29 7.73 7.12 6.03
N VAL A 30 7.41 6.26 5.07
CA VAL A 30 7.82 4.86 5.14
C VAL A 30 8.50 4.49 3.83
N SER A 31 8.99 3.28 3.72
CA SER A 31 9.65 2.86 2.50
C SER A 31 8.64 2.38 1.48
N ALA A 32 9.01 2.41 0.22
CA ALA A 32 8.15 1.90 -0.83
C ALA A 32 7.92 0.40 -0.64
N ALA A 33 8.90 -0.31 -0.10
CA ALA A 33 8.74 -1.72 0.18
C ALA A 33 7.64 -1.96 1.19
N ALA A 34 7.51 -1.07 2.16
CA ALA A 34 6.44 -1.20 3.15
C ALA A 34 5.07 -1.05 2.49
N VAL A 35 4.94 -0.06 1.60
CA VAL A 35 3.68 0.13 0.90
C VAL A 35 3.37 -1.09 0.04
N SER A 36 4.37 -1.61 -0.63
CA SER A 36 4.18 -2.79 -1.46
C SER A 36 3.69 -3.97 -0.63
N LYS A 37 4.28 -4.18 0.54
CA LYS A 37 3.85 -5.25 1.40
C LYS A 37 2.40 -5.08 1.83
N TRP A 38 2.02 -3.85 2.16
CA TRP A 38 0.65 -3.63 2.58
C TRP A 38 -0.33 -3.96 1.46
N GLU A 39 0.03 -3.58 0.25
CA GLU A 39 -0.89 -3.78 -0.86
C GLU A 39 -0.98 -5.24 -1.27
N THR A 40 0.04 -6.03 -1.02
CA THR A 40 -0.01 -7.41 -1.40
C THR A 40 -0.45 -8.34 -0.29
N GLY A 41 -0.68 -7.82 0.87
CA GLY A 41 -1.17 -8.66 1.92
C GLY A 41 -0.16 -9.57 2.48
N VAL A 42 0.91 -9.10 2.87
CA VAL A 42 2.00 -9.78 3.17
C VAL A 42 2.03 -10.78 4.09
N SER A 43 1.22 -10.96 4.85
CA SER A 43 1.49 -11.75 5.82
C SER A 43 1.62 -13.11 5.58
N HIS A 44 1.55 -13.69 4.67
CA HIS A 44 1.59 -14.99 4.58
C HIS A 44 2.81 -15.51 4.57
N SER A 45 3.06 -16.37 4.87
CA SER A 45 4.24 -16.95 4.88
C SER A 45 4.40 -17.79 4.08
#